data_b3902a3fafcb562663e06ae4609c768b
#
_entry.id   b3902a3fafcb562663e06ae4609c768b
#
_cell.length_a   1.000
_cell.length_b   1.000
_cell.length_c   1.000
_cell.angle_alpha   90.00
_cell.angle_beta   90.00
_cell.angle_gamma   90.00
#
_symmetry.space_group_name_H-M   'P 1'
#
loop_
_entity.id
_entity.type
_entity.pdbx_description
1 polymer ?
#
loop_
_entity_poly.entity_id
_entity_poly.type
_entity_poly.pdbx_seq_one_letter_code
_entity_poly.pdbx_strand_id
1 'polypeptide(L)'
;MIIIGITGTLGAGKGTIVDYLVKEKGFVHYSVRAYITEECQRRGLEVNRDTLTLVGNDLRAAHSPSYITDQLFERAKAEGKNAVIESVRTPGEIHSLREKGEFYLFAVDADRKIRYDRIYLRGSETDHIDFDTFVSNEEREMTATDPNKQNLGACIKEADFVFMNDGSIPQLHQQVEKVLTQLHVRPSWDDYFLNLADTVSERATCNRGRSGCVIVKDKQILVTGYVGSPRGLPHCDDVGHLFRKTIHEDGSVTQHCVRTVHAEQNAICQAARRGIALDGSTLYCRMTPCRTCAMLIINCGIVRVVCERRYHDGAETEEMFRTVGIELIYKYDEVQQYEGQRCDNTDPLK
;
A
#
# COMPACT_ATOMS: atom_id res chain seq x y z
N MET A 1 -5.78 0.09 -20.25
CA MET A 1 -5.40 1.20 -19.34
C MET A 1 -6.63 1.53 -18.53
N ILE A 2 -6.55 1.38 -17.22
CA ILE A 2 -7.66 1.69 -16.30
C ILE A 2 -7.48 3.10 -15.77
N ILE A 3 -8.55 3.89 -15.76
CA ILE A 3 -8.60 5.19 -15.13
C ILE A 3 -9.57 5.16 -13.94
N ILE A 4 -9.10 5.54 -12.78
CA ILE A 4 -9.90 5.65 -11.56
C ILE A 4 -10.13 7.12 -11.25
N GLY A 5 -11.40 7.55 -11.29
CA GLY A 5 -11.80 8.85 -10.77
C GLY A 5 -12.02 8.78 -9.26
N ILE A 6 -11.56 9.78 -8.52
CA ILE A 6 -11.80 9.86 -7.06
C ILE A 6 -12.74 11.02 -6.77
N THR A 7 -13.85 10.72 -6.10
CA THR A 7 -14.79 11.69 -5.54
C THR A 7 -15.02 11.43 -4.06
N GLY A 8 -15.74 12.31 -3.38
CA GLY A 8 -16.11 12.16 -1.98
C GLY A 8 -16.00 13.45 -1.17
N THR A 9 -16.55 13.39 0.02
CA THR A 9 -16.69 14.53 0.93
C THR A 9 -15.36 15.06 1.47
N LEU A 10 -15.36 16.26 2.01
CA LEU A 10 -14.18 16.86 2.63
C LEU A 10 -13.80 16.07 3.89
N GLY A 11 -12.53 15.74 4.06
CA GLY A 11 -12.04 14.95 5.22
C GLY A 11 -12.27 13.43 5.12
N ALA A 12 -12.93 12.92 4.07
CA ALA A 12 -13.24 11.50 3.91
C ALA A 12 -12.04 10.57 3.68
N GLY A 13 -10.87 11.10 3.25
CA GLY A 13 -9.67 10.30 3.00
C GLY A 13 -9.37 10.01 1.54
N LYS A 14 -9.82 10.88 0.62
CA LYS A 14 -9.47 10.79 -0.82
C LYS A 14 -7.98 10.63 -1.06
N GLY A 15 -7.17 11.49 -0.41
CA GLY A 15 -5.71 11.43 -0.53
C GLY A 15 -5.11 10.09 -0.11
N THR A 16 -5.67 9.44 0.91
CA THR A 16 -5.21 8.11 1.36
C THR A 16 -5.40 7.06 0.26
N ILE A 17 -6.54 7.09 -0.45
CA ILE A 17 -6.76 6.17 -1.59
C ILE A 17 -5.83 6.53 -2.75
N VAL A 18 -5.68 7.82 -3.08
CA VAL A 18 -4.75 8.28 -4.13
C VAL A 18 -3.33 7.84 -3.82
N ASP A 19 -2.85 8.08 -2.60
CA ASP A 19 -1.51 7.68 -2.16
C ASP A 19 -1.31 6.16 -2.29
N TYR A 20 -2.30 5.37 -1.88
CA TYR A 20 -2.26 3.92 -2.02
C TYR A 20 -2.17 3.48 -3.50
N LEU A 21 -3.01 4.03 -4.37
CA LEU A 21 -2.98 3.71 -5.80
C LEU A 21 -1.65 4.10 -6.46
N VAL A 22 -1.07 5.23 -6.08
CA VAL A 22 0.19 5.72 -6.64
C VAL A 22 1.38 4.92 -6.11
N LYS A 23 1.53 4.83 -4.78
CA LYS A 23 2.72 4.28 -4.14
C LYS A 23 2.75 2.74 -4.22
N GLU A 24 1.58 2.10 -4.03
CA GLU A 24 1.50 0.65 -3.92
C GLU A 24 1.07 -0.03 -5.23
N LYS A 25 0.34 0.67 -6.10
CA LYS A 25 -0.22 0.09 -7.33
C LYS A 25 0.36 0.68 -8.63
N GLY A 26 1.24 1.67 -8.51
CA GLY A 26 1.94 2.27 -9.65
C GLY A 26 1.05 3.07 -10.60
N PHE A 27 -0.08 3.59 -10.10
CA PHE A 27 -0.93 4.51 -10.86
C PHE A 27 -0.26 5.88 -11.00
N VAL A 28 -0.48 6.54 -12.10
CA VAL A 28 -0.05 7.93 -12.28
C VAL A 28 -1.13 8.87 -11.74
N HIS A 29 -0.75 9.85 -10.94
CA HIS A 29 -1.68 10.80 -10.33
C HIS A 29 -1.88 12.03 -11.18
N TYR A 30 -3.15 12.35 -11.46
CA TYR A 30 -3.59 13.57 -12.12
C TYR A 30 -4.55 14.33 -11.22
N SER A 31 -4.20 15.57 -10.86
CA SER A 31 -5.00 16.41 -9.97
C SER A 31 -5.67 17.54 -10.74
N VAL A 32 -7.01 17.64 -10.64
CA VAL A 32 -7.78 18.77 -11.15
C VAL A 32 -7.27 20.10 -10.55
N ARG A 33 -6.94 20.09 -9.24
CA ARG A 33 -6.39 21.26 -8.57
C ARG A 33 -5.05 21.67 -9.15
N ALA A 34 -4.15 20.73 -9.40
CA ALA A 34 -2.85 21.01 -9.97
C ALA A 34 -2.98 21.61 -11.37
N TYR A 35 -3.87 21.05 -12.20
CA TYR A 35 -4.15 21.61 -13.54
C TYR A 35 -4.62 23.07 -13.49
N ILE A 36 -5.58 23.38 -12.59
CA ILE A 36 -6.07 24.75 -12.42
C ILE A 36 -4.96 25.66 -11.88
N THR A 37 -4.09 25.14 -10.99
CA THR A 37 -2.95 25.89 -10.47
C THR A 37 -1.96 26.27 -11.59
N GLU A 38 -1.63 25.31 -12.47
CA GLU A 38 -0.82 25.57 -13.66
C GLU A 38 -1.43 26.68 -14.54
N GLU A 39 -2.75 26.65 -14.71
CA GLU A 39 -3.46 27.64 -15.49
C GLU A 39 -3.50 29.03 -14.81
N CYS A 40 -3.67 29.10 -13.48
CA CYS A 40 -3.56 30.35 -12.72
C CYS A 40 -2.15 30.97 -12.91
N GLN A 41 -1.11 30.17 -12.78
CA GLN A 41 0.28 30.61 -12.98
C GLN A 41 0.51 31.11 -14.41
N ARG A 42 -0.03 30.39 -15.41
CA ARG A 42 0.05 30.78 -16.84
C ARG A 42 -0.64 32.11 -17.11
N ARG A 43 -1.74 32.43 -16.38
CA ARG A 43 -2.48 33.69 -16.45
C ARG A 43 -1.86 34.80 -15.59
N GLY A 44 -0.79 34.51 -14.83
CA GLY A 44 -0.17 35.46 -13.90
C GLY A 44 -1.02 35.81 -12.69
N LEU A 45 -1.92 34.91 -12.28
CA LEU A 45 -2.81 35.09 -11.14
C LEU A 45 -2.20 34.48 -9.88
N GLU A 46 -2.47 35.10 -8.73
CA GLU A 46 -2.12 34.54 -7.44
C GLU A 46 -2.92 33.24 -7.19
N VAL A 47 -2.23 32.22 -6.68
CA VAL A 47 -2.85 30.89 -6.41
C VAL A 47 -3.49 30.90 -5.02
N ASN A 48 -4.78 31.13 -4.96
CA ASN A 48 -5.59 31.06 -3.76
C ASN A 48 -6.94 30.37 -4.07
N ARG A 49 -7.79 30.12 -3.05
CA ARG A 49 -9.05 29.38 -3.22
C ARG A 49 -10.01 30.07 -4.20
N ASP A 50 -10.07 31.39 -4.17
CA ASP A 50 -11.00 32.17 -5.00
C ASP A 50 -10.57 32.17 -6.45
N THR A 51 -9.28 32.38 -6.73
CA THR A 51 -8.73 32.33 -8.11
C THR A 51 -8.79 30.92 -8.69
N LEU A 52 -8.52 29.87 -7.91
CA LEU A 52 -8.72 28.49 -8.37
C LEU A 52 -10.16 28.19 -8.73
N THR A 53 -11.12 28.67 -7.94
CA THR A 53 -12.56 28.52 -8.23
C THR A 53 -12.96 29.30 -9.47
N LEU A 54 -12.51 30.54 -9.59
CA LEU A 54 -12.78 31.40 -10.74
C LEU A 54 -12.26 30.78 -12.02
N VAL A 55 -10.97 30.42 -12.07
CA VAL A 55 -10.32 29.85 -13.26
C VAL A 55 -10.93 28.50 -13.62
N GLY A 56 -11.24 27.65 -12.63
CA GLY A 56 -11.89 26.37 -12.88
C GLY A 56 -13.28 26.52 -13.52
N ASN A 57 -14.07 27.49 -13.02
CA ASN A 57 -15.38 27.78 -13.59
C ASN A 57 -15.29 28.41 -14.99
N ASP A 58 -14.33 29.31 -15.19
CA ASP A 58 -14.02 29.94 -16.46
C ASP A 58 -13.69 28.90 -17.54
N LEU A 59 -12.81 27.96 -17.22
CA LEU A 59 -12.44 26.89 -18.14
C LEU A 59 -13.64 26.00 -18.52
N ARG A 60 -14.49 25.67 -17.55
CA ARG A 60 -15.70 24.89 -17.81
C ARG A 60 -16.72 25.66 -18.64
N ALA A 61 -16.91 26.93 -18.36
CA ALA A 61 -17.83 27.79 -19.11
C ALA A 61 -17.36 28.06 -20.54
N ALA A 62 -16.05 28.24 -20.73
CA ALA A 62 -15.46 28.51 -22.05
C ALA A 62 -15.40 27.29 -22.97
N HIS A 63 -15.38 26.08 -22.42
CA HIS A 63 -15.21 24.84 -23.20
C HIS A 63 -16.34 23.83 -22.95
N SER A 64 -16.26 23.10 -21.86
CA SER A 64 -17.29 22.12 -21.43
C SER A 64 -17.19 21.86 -19.92
N PRO A 65 -18.26 21.36 -19.27
CA PRO A 65 -18.22 20.97 -17.86
C PRO A 65 -17.11 19.96 -17.51
N SER A 66 -16.75 19.11 -18.46
CA SER A 66 -15.72 18.08 -18.34
C SER A 66 -14.32 18.48 -18.82
N TYR A 67 -14.14 19.68 -19.33
CA TYR A 67 -12.91 20.10 -20.03
C TYR A 67 -11.64 19.75 -19.27
N ILE A 68 -11.56 20.06 -17.98
CA ILE A 68 -10.35 19.84 -17.19
C ILE A 68 -10.03 18.34 -17.06
N THR A 69 -11.02 17.53 -16.74
CA THR A 69 -10.85 16.07 -16.63
C THR A 69 -10.57 15.43 -17.99
N ASP A 70 -11.09 15.98 -19.06
CA ASP A 70 -10.78 15.57 -20.43
C ASP A 70 -9.30 15.81 -20.79
N GLN A 71 -8.77 16.97 -20.42
CA GLN A 71 -7.34 17.25 -20.60
C GLN A 71 -6.45 16.32 -19.77
N LEU A 72 -6.86 15.99 -18.55
CA LEU A 72 -6.13 15.03 -17.70
C LEU A 72 -6.21 13.61 -18.27
N PHE A 73 -7.35 13.23 -18.83
CA PHE A 73 -7.49 11.96 -19.53
C PHE A 73 -6.54 11.83 -20.73
N GLU A 74 -6.43 12.87 -21.56
CA GLU A 74 -5.53 12.86 -22.70
C GLU A 74 -4.04 12.79 -22.26
N ARG A 75 -3.65 13.46 -21.17
CA ARG A 75 -2.33 13.30 -20.55
C ARG A 75 -2.08 11.86 -20.11
N ALA A 76 -3.03 11.26 -19.42
CA ALA A 76 -2.96 9.85 -18.95
C ALA A 76 -2.86 8.87 -20.12
N LYS A 77 -3.64 9.10 -21.17
CA LYS A 77 -3.63 8.29 -22.40
C LYS A 77 -2.29 8.35 -23.13
N ALA A 78 -1.70 9.51 -23.19
CA ALA A 78 -0.38 9.69 -23.80
C ALA A 78 0.73 8.95 -23.05
N GLU A 79 0.61 8.82 -21.72
CA GLU A 79 1.55 8.06 -20.89
C GLU A 79 1.30 6.54 -20.96
N GLY A 80 0.06 6.11 -21.24
CA GLY A 80 -0.31 4.71 -21.45
C GLY A 80 -0.30 3.83 -20.19
N LYS A 81 -0.26 4.44 -19.00
CA LYS A 81 -0.29 3.75 -17.71
C LYS A 81 -1.66 3.87 -17.05
N ASN A 82 -1.92 2.98 -16.08
CA ASN A 82 -3.09 3.15 -15.21
C ASN A 82 -2.98 4.48 -14.47
N ALA A 83 -4.10 5.20 -14.35
CA ALA A 83 -4.09 6.55 -13.82
C ALA A 83 -5.21 6.80 -12.80
N VAL A 84 -4.95 7.68 -11.84
CA VAL A 84 -5.96 8.19 -10.92
C VAL A 84 -6.18 9.68 -11.16
N ILE A 85 -7.43 10.07 -11.43
CA ILE A 85 -7.86 11.47 -11.58
C ILE A 85 -8.57 11.89 -10.29
N GLU A 86 -7.90 12.73 -9.52
CA GLU A 86 -8.43 13.19 -8.22
C GLU A 86 -9.37 14.37 -8.39
N SER A 87 -10.42 14.39 -7.54
CA SER A 87 -11.38 15.50 -7.41
C SER A 87 -12.37 15.62 -8.56
N VAL A 88 -12.91 14.50 -9.03
CA VAL A 88 -14.10 14.47 -9.89
C VAL A 88 -15.30 14.96 -9.08
N ARG A 89 -16.02 15.99 -9.57
CA ARG A 89 -17.03 16.72 -8.79
C ARG A 89 -18.34 17.01 -9.51
N THR A 90 -18.43 16.66 -10.79
CA THR A 90 -19.66 16.88 -11.58
C THR A 90 -20.07 15.63 -12.33
N PRO A 91 -21.38 15.38 -12.54
CA PRO A 91 -21.85 14.27 -13.39
C PRO A 91 -21.32 14.36 -14.82
N GLY A 92 -21.17 15.57 -15.37
CA GLY A 92 -20.63 15.78 -16.71
C GLY A 92 -19.20 15.27 -16.88
N GLU A 93 -18.35 15.41 -15.84
CA GLU A 93 -17.00 14.84 -15.80
C GLU A 93 -17.06 13.30 -15.83
N ILE A 94 -17.98 12.69 -15.06
CA ILE A 94 -18.15 11.24 -14.99
C ILE A 94 -18.56 10.67 -16.35
N HIS A 95 -19.60 11.26 -16.96
CA HIS A 95 -20.13 10.81 -18.23
C HIS A 95 -19.07 10.89 -19.35
N SER A 96 -18.38 12.04 -19.44
CA SER A 96 -17.30 12.21 -20.41
C SER A 96 -16.17 11.19 -20.25
N LEU A 97 -15.74 10.92 -19.01
CA LEU A 97 -14.68 9.94 -18.76
C LEU A 97 -15.12 8.50 -19.10
N ARG A 98 -16.38 8.14 -18.80
CA ARG A 98 -16.96 6.83 -19.17
C ARG A 98 -17.01 6.60 -20.67
N GLU A 99 -17.32 7.63 -21.46
CA GLU A 99 -17.34 7.55 -22.92
C GLU A 99 -15.97 7.34 -23.55
N LYS A 100 -14.90 7.73 -22.87
CA LYS A 100 -13.52 7.70 -23.40
C LYS A 100 -12.80 6.35 -23.21
N GLY A 101 -13.28 5.50 -22.30
CA GLY A 101 -12.64 4.21 -22.10
C GLY A 101 -12.97 3.53 -20.77
N GLU A 102 -12.06 2.71 -20.29
CA GLU A 102 -12.19 1.92 -19.07
C GLU A 102 -12.00 2.81 -17.84
N PHE A 103 -13.10 3.41 -17.37
CA PHE A 103 -13.15 4.36 -16.26
C PHE A 103 -14.02 3.81 -15.14
N TYR A 104 -13.57 3.95 -13.92
CA TYR A 104 -14.29 3.61 -12.69
C TYR A 104 -14.25 4.77 -11.71
N LEU A 105 -15.41 5.14 -11.15
CA LEU A 105 -15.50 6.19 -10.14
C LEU A 105 -15.51 5.58 -8.75
N PHE A 106 -14.51 5.94 -7.95
CA PHE A 106 -14.40 5.59 -6.54
C PHE A 106 -14.88 6.77 -5.70
N ALA A 107 -15.93 6.57 -4.91
CA ALA A 107 -16.36 7.52 -3.90
C ALA A 107 -15.82 7.09 -2.52
N VAL A 108 -15.36 8.05 -1.74
CA VAL A 108 -14.99 7.80 -0.34
C VAL A 108 -15.75 8.76 0.57
N ASP A 109 -16.34 8.20 1.61
CA ASP A 109 -17.05 8.93 2.64
C ASP A 109 -16.68 8.41 4.03
N ALA A 110 -17.03 9.17 5.06
CA ALA A 110 -16.87 8.80 6.45
C ALA A 110 -17.90 9.54 7.31
N ASP A 111 -18.09 9.11 8.55
CA ASP A 111 -18.91 9.83 9.51
C ASP A 111 -18.52 11.31 9.57
N ARG A 112 -19.52 12.20 9.60
CA ARG A 112 -19.33 13.64 9.51
C ARG A 112 -18.43 14.18 10.62
N LYS A 113 -18.56 13.65 11.85
CA LYS A 113 -17.74 14.07 12.98
C LYS A 113 -16.28 13.61 12.81
N ILE A 114 -16.09 12.37 12.37
CA ILE A 114 -14.73 11.84 12.06
C ILE A 114 -14.06 12.70 10.99
N ARG A 115 -14.78 13.13 9.96
CA ARG A 115 -14.25 13.99 8.89
C ARG A 115 -13.86 15.37 9.39
N TYR A 116 -14.69 15.96 10.25
CA TYR A 116 -14.39 17.23 10.89
C TYR A 116 -13.15 17.16 11.75
N ASP A 117 -13.04 16.13 12.61
CA ASP A 117 -11.89 15.93 13.50
C ASP A 117 -10.58 15.77 12.68
N ARG A 118 -10.64 15.02 11.55
CA ARG A 118 -9.49 14.87 10.65
C ARG A 118 -9.05 16.18 10.00
N ILE A 119 -9.98 17.01 9.60
CA ILE A 119 -9.69 18.34 9.01
C ILE A 119 -9.05 19.23 10.06
N TYR A 120 -9.64 19.27 11.26
CA TYR A 120 -9.12 20.04 12.37
C TYR A 120 -7.68 19.65 12.74
N LEU A 121 -7.39 18.34 12.81
CA LEU A 121 -6.04 17.82 13.08
C LEU A 121 -5.05 18.11 11.94
N ARG A 122 -5.50 18.14 10.68
CA ARG A 122 -4.66 18.46 9.52
C ARG A 122 -4.18 19.92 9.56
N GLY A 123 -5.00 20.84 10.07
CA GLY A 123 -4.61 22.21 10.38
C GLY A 123 -4.12 23.04 9.20
N SER A 124 -4.58 22.77 7.97
CA SER A 124 -4.26 23.65 6.83
C SER A 124 -4.95 25.01 7.00
N GLU A 125 -4.43 26.06 6.34
CA GLU A 125 -4.94 27.43 6.44
C GLU A 125 -6.46 27.56 6.20
N THR A 126 -7.05 26.63 5.46
CA THR A 126 -8.47 26.58 5.13
C THR A 126 -9.30 25.71 6.08
N ASP A 127 -8.69 25.04 7.05
CA ASP A 127 -9.28 24.03 7.91
C ASP A 127 -9.72 24.56 9.30
N HIS A 128 -9.34 25.79 9.63
CA HIS A 128 -9.72 26.44 10.90
C HIS A 128 -11.16 27.01 10.83
N ILE A 129 -12.15 26.13 10.72
CA ILE A 129 -13.57 26.47 10.70
C ILE A 129 -14.28 25.73 11.83
N ASP A 130 -15.36 26.29 12.36
CA ASP A 130 -16.22 25.60 13.32
C ASP A 130 -17.06 24.51 12.62
N PHE A 131 -17.67 23.64 13.42
CA PHE A 131 -18.44 22.50 12.92
C PHE A 131 -19.67 22.94 12.09
N ASP A 132 -20.36 24.01 12.48
CA ASP A 132 -21.55 24.48 11.78
C ASP A 132 -21.18 25.08 10.41
N THR A 133 -20.08 25.81 10.34
CA THR A 133 -19.51 26.30 9.07
C THR A 133 -19.07 25.14 8.18
N PHE A 134 -18.48 24.09 8.76
CA PHE A 134 -18.12 22.88 8.03
C PHE A 134 -19.34 22.21 7.41
N VAL A 135 -20.42 22.02 8.18
CA VAL A 135 -21.68 21.43 7.72
C VAL A 135 -22.29 22.25 6.62
N SER A 136 -22.41 23.59 6.79
CA SER A 136 -22.95 24.50 5.79
C SER A 136 -22.18 24.48 4.47
N ASN A 137 -20.86 24.41 4.54
CA ASN A 137 -19.99 24.28 3.35
C ASN A 137 -20.23 22.97 2.62
N GLU A 138 -20.34 21.86 3.37
CA GLU A 138 -20.64 20.54 2.81
C GLU A 138 -21.99 20.53 2.08
N GLU A 139 -23.04 20.99 2.73
CA GLU A 139 -24.40 21.04 2.14
C GLU A 139 -24.43 21.83 0.83
N ARG A 140 -23.67 22.91 0.73
CA ARG A 140 -23.56 23.71 -0.48
C ARG A 140 -22.82 22.97 -1.62
N GLU A 141 -21.82 22.12 -1.30
CA GLU A 141 -21.09 21.31 -2.28
C GLU A 141 -21.88 20.06 -2.71
N MET A 142 -22.82 19.60 -1.89
CA MET A 142 -23.57 18.36 -2.14
C MET A 142 -24.68 18.51 -3.18
N THR A 143 -25.30 19.70 -3.31
CA THR A 143 -26.57 19.87 -4.06
C THR A 143 -26.55 21.09 -4.97
N ALA A 144 -25.79 21.11 -6.04
CA ALA A 144 -25.91 22.14 -7.07
C ALA A 144 -26.73 21.63 -8.27
N THR A 145 -27.64 22.46 -8.78
CA THR A 145 -28.46 22.19 -9.97
C THR A 145 -27.79 22.66 -11.26
N ASP A 146 -26.83 23.58 -11.17
CA ASP A 146 -26.06 24.10 -12.30
C ASP A 146 -25.02 23.04 -12.74
N PRO A 147 -25.01 22.58 -14.00
CA PRO A 147 -24.10 21.53 -14.48
C PRO A 147 -22.60 21.93 -14.43
N ASN A 148 -22.30 23.23 -14.35
CA ASN A 148 -20.92 23.72 -14.20
C ASN A 148 -20.46 23.81 -12.74
N LYS A 149 -21.37 23.62 -11.79
CA LYS A 149 -21.07 23.64 -10.36
C LYS A 149 -20.93 22.24 -9.79
N GLN A 150 -20.22 22.14 -8.67
CA GLN A 150 -19.99 20.90 -7.98
C GLN A 150 -21.29 20.29 -7.47
N ASN A 151 -21.48 18.99 -7.71
CA ASN A 151 -22.59 18.20 -7.18
C ASN A 151 -22.05 16.85 -6.67
N LEU A 152 -21.43 16.89 -5.49
CA LEU A 152 -20.82 15.70 -4.89
C LEU A 152 -21.84 14.61 -4.58
N GLY A 153 -23.08 15.00 -4.18
CA GLY A 153 -24.14 14.04 -3.90
C GLY A 153 -24.53 13.21 -5.13
N ALA A 154 -24.59 13.83 -6.30
CA ALA A 154 -24.81 13.12 -7.55
C ALA A 154 -23.61 12.23 -7.92
N CYS A 155 -22.38 12.73 -7.77
CA CYS A 155 -21.19 11.96 -8.05
C CYS A 155 -21.06 10.71 -7.16
N ILE A 156 -21.37 10.83 -5.85
CA ILE A 156 -21.34 9.69 -4.93
C ILE A 156 -22.40 8.65 -5.32
N LYS A 157 -23.60 9.08 -5.75
CA LYS A 157 -24.65 8.17 -6.21
C LYS A 157 -24.31 7.45 -7.51
N GLU A 158 -23.54 8.09 -8.39
CA GLU A 158 -23.09 7.52 -9.65
C GLU A 158 -21.78 6.72 -9.54
N ALA A 159 -21.16 6.68 -8.34
CA ALA A 159 -19.91 5.97 -8.13
C ALA A 159 -20.08 4.46 -8.33
N ASP A 160 -19.12 3.85 -9.01
CA ASP A 160 -19.06 2.41 -9.21
C ASP A 160 -18.74 1.67 -7.92
N PHE A 161 -17.95 2.32 -7.03
CA PHE A 161 -17.59 1.78 -5.73
C PHE A 161 -17.57 2.88 -4.67
N VAL A 162 -18.15 2.59 -3.51
CA VAL A 162 -18.20 3.51 -2.37
C VAL A 162 -17.46 2.89 -1.19
N PHE A 163 -16.48 3.63 -0.65
CA PHE A 163 -15.65 3.23 0.48
C PHE A 163 -16.02 4.02 1.73
N MET A 164 -16.37 3.32 2.81
CA MET A 164 -16.61 3.92 4.11
C MET A 164 -15.31 3.90 4.92
N ASN A 165 -14.79 5.09 5.22
CA ASN A 165 -13.52 5.29 5.89
C ASN A 165 -13.70 5.73 7.35
N ASP A 166 -14.46 4.95 8.12
CA ASP A 166 -14.67 5.20 9.56
C ASP A 166 -13.61 4.52 10.44
N GLY A 167 -12.80 3.66 9.85
CA GLY A 167 -11.80 2.84 10.53
C GLY A 167 -10.35 3.28 10.29
N SER A 168 -9.46 2.31 10.38
CA SER A 168 -8.02 2.51 10.17
C SER A 168 -7.63 2.56 8.68
N ILE A 169 -6.47 3.15 8.37
CA ILE A 169 -5.91 3.19 7.01
C ILE A 169 -5.76 1.78 6.42
N PRO A 170 -5.25 0.75 7.12
CA PRO A 170 -5.19 -0.61 6.60
C PRO A 170 -6.55 -1.20 6.21
N GLN A 171 -7.61 -0.88 6.95
CA GLN A 171 -8.96 -1.33 6.60
C GLN A 171 -9.46 -0.67 5.31
N LEU A 172 -9.18 0.62 5.10
CA LEU A 172 -9.49 1.30 3.86
C LEU A 172 -8.71 0.69 2.68
N HIS A 173 -7.42 0.45 2.85
CA HIS A 173 -6.59 -0.22 1.83
C HIS A 173 -7.14 -1.60 1.46
N GLN A 174 -7.59 -2.38 2.45
CA GLN A 174 -8.19 -3.70 2.20
C GLN A 174 -9.50 -3.61 1.39
N GLN A 175 -10.33 -2.59 1.62
CA GLN A 175 -11.53 -2.35 0.81
C GLN A 175 -11.16 -2.05 -0.64
N VAL A 176 -10.18 -1.14 -0.85
CA VAL A 176 -9.71 -0.77 -2.19
C VAL A 176 -9.10 -1.97 -2.91
N GLU A 177 -8.30 -2.79 -2.22
CA GLU A 177 -7.67 -3.98 -2.79
C GLU A 177 -8.67 -5.01 -3.31
N LYS A 178 -9.76 -5.23 -2.59
CA LYS A 178 -10.85 -6.11 -3.05
C LYS A 178 -11.45 -5.64 -4.37
N VAL A 179 -11.64 -4.32 -4.52
CA VAL A 179 -12.15 -3.74 -5.75
C VAL A 179 -11.14 -3.85 -6.88
N LEU A 180 -9.86 -3.52 -6.65
CA LEU A 180 -8.80 -3.63 -7.66
C LEU A 180 -8.66 -5.07 -8.17
N THR A 181 -8.84 -6.06 -7.29
CA THR A 181 -8.86 -7.48 -7.68
C THR A 181 -10.03 -7.80 -8.61
N GLN A 182 -11.22 -7.25 -8.35
CA GLN A 182 -12.40 -7.41 -9.23
C GLN A 182 -12.18 -6.74 -10.60
N LEU A 183 -11.48 -5.62 -10.62
CA LEU A 183 -11.13 -4.90 -11.85
C LEU A 183 -9.95 -5.54 -12.61
N HIS A 184 -9.44 -6.68 -12.16
CA HIS A 184 -8.29 -7.36 -12.74
C HIS A 184 -7.05 -6.45 -12.90
N VAL A 185 -6.86 -5.51 -11.99
CA VAL A 185 -5.64 -4.71 -11.93
C VAL A 185 -4.47 -5.63 -11.60
N ARG A 186 -3.52 -5.73 -12.54
CA ARG A 186 -2.34 -6.57 -12.32
C ARG A 186 -1.53 -6.03 -11.15
N PRO A 187 -1.17 -6.87 -10.16
CA PRO A 187 -0.25 -6.46 -9.11
C PRO A 187 1.13 -6.14 -9.68
N SER A 188 1.90 -5.33 -8.97
CA SER A 188 3.33 -5.20 -9.27
C SER A 188 4.02 -6.57 -9.13
N TRP A 189 5.19 -6.75 -9.74
CA TRP A 189 5.94 -8.00 -9.59
C TRP A 189 6.32 -8.26 -8.13
N ASP A 190 6.62 -7.23 -7.36
CA ASP A 190 6.94 -7.37 -5.94
C ASP A 190 5.70 -7.79 -5.14
N ASP A 191 4.55 -7.17 -5.37
CA ASP A 191 3.29 -7.60 -4.73
C ASP A 191 2.94 -9.03 -5.09
N TYR A 192 3.08 -9.40 -6.36
CA TYR A 192 2.79 -10.76 -6.82
C TYR A 192 3.64 -11.79 -6.10
N PHE A 193 4.96 -11.57 -6.00
CA PHE A 193 5.85 -12.53 -5.36
C PHE A 193 5.77 -12.50 -3.83
N LEU A 194 5.46 -11.37 -3.20
CA LEU A 194 5.15 -11.29 -1.77
C LEU A 194 3.86 -12.05 -1.43
N ASN A 195 2.81 -11.92 -2.24
CA ASN A 195 1.57 -12.68 -2.08
C ASN A 195 1.81 -14.20 -2.23
N LEU A 196 2.67 -14.60 -3.14
CA LEU A 196 3.09 -16.01 -3.27
C LEU A 196 3.88 -16.47 -2.04
N ALA A 197 4.78 -15.65 -1.50
CA ALA A 197 5.51 -15.97 -0.27
C ALA A 197 4.56 -16.15 0.93
N ASP A 198 3.50 -15.32 0.98
CA ASP A 198 2.45 -15.46 2.01
C ASP A 198 1.68 -16.78 1.83
N THR A 199 1.25 -17.10 0.62
CA THR A 199 0.61 -18.41 0.30
C THR A 199 1.53 -19.59 0.65
N VAL A 200 2.83 -19.50 0.36
CA VAL A 200 3.80 -20.52 0.74
C VAL A 200 3.89 -20.66 2.27
N SER A 201 3.71 -19.56 3.02
CA SER A 201 3.73 -19.54 4.47
C SER A 201 2.61 -20.36 5.12
N GLU A 202 1.47 -20.52 4.43
CA GLU A 202 0.35 -21.35 4.91
C GLU A 202 0.75 -22.81 5.13
N ARG A 203 1.79 -23.27 4.44
CA ARG A 203 2.34 -24.62 4.58
C ARG A 203 3.32 -24.77 5.75
N ALA A 204 3.63 -23.69 6.46
CA ALA A 204 4.51 -23.77 7.64
C ALA A 204 3.99 -24.71 8.70
N THR A 205 4.87 -25.49 9.30
CA THR A 205 4.57 -26.49 10.33
C THR A 205 4.96 -26.04 11.75
N CYS A 206 5.03 -24.72 11.95
CA CYS A 206 5.25 -24.07 13.23
C CYS A 206 4.38 -22.80 13.29
N ASN A 207 3.41 -22.80 14.20
CA ASN A 207 2.45 -21.69 14.33
C ASN A 207 3.05 -20.44 14.98
N ARG A 208 4.22 -20.52 15.64
CA ARG A 208 4.86 -19.38 16.29
C ARG A 208 5.40 -18.33 15.30
N GLY A 209 5.76 -18.73 14.10
CA GLY A 209 6.31 -17.82 13.09
C GLY A 209 6.09 -18.37 11.69
N ARG A 210 4.82 -18.43 11.27
CA ARG A 210 4.50 -18.83 9.90
C ARG A 210 5.15 -17.83 8.94
N SER A 211 6.11 -18.30 8.17
CA SER A 211 6.79 -17.51 7.16
C SER A 211 7.07 -18.35 5.94
N GLY A 212 6.92 -17.73 4.77
CA GLY A 212 7.26 -18.28 3.47
C GLY A 212 8.33 -17.43 2.80
N CYS A 213 9.04 -18.04 1.86
CA CYS A 213 10.05 -17.42 1.04
C CYS A 213 9.91 -17.89 -0.40
N VAL A 214 10.07 -16.96 -1.34
CA VAL A 214 10.11 -17.23 -2.78
C VAL A 214 11.37 -16.60 -3.35
N ILE A 215 12.18 -17.38 -4.08
CA ILE A 215 13.38 -16.88 -4.76
C ILE A 215 13.11 -16.87 -6.26
N VAL A 216 13.38 -15.73 -6.89
CA VAL A 216 12.98 -15.41 -8.26
C VAL A 216 14.15 -14.88 -9.06
N LYS A 217 14.28 -15.30 -10.32
CA LYS A 217 15.19 -14.68 -11.29
C LYS A 217 14.45 -14.49 -12.61
N ASP A 218 14.64 -13.35 -13.25
CA ASP A 218 14.00 -13.00 -14.53
C ASP A 218 12.48 -13.20 -14.52
N LYS A 219 11.83 -12.82 -13.40
CA LYS A 219 10.38 -12.98 -13.15
C LYS A 219 9.90 -14.44 -13.12
N GLN A 220 10.80 -15.40 -13.00
CA GLN A 220 10.49 -16.81 -12.85
C GLN A 220 10.86 -17.31 -11.44
N ILE A 221 9.95 -18.09 -10.84
CA ILE A 221 10.18 -18.70 -9.54
C ILE A 221 11.22 -19.81 -9.71
N LEU A 222 12.34 -19.69 -8.99
CA LEU A 222 13.36 -20.74 -8.93
C LEU A 222 13.02 -21.77 -7.87
N VAL A 223 12.66 -21.31 -6.67
CA VAL A 223 12.43 -22.17 -5.51
C VAL A 223 11.57 -21.45 -4.47
N THR A 224 10.88 -22.23 -3.65
CA THR A 224 10.13 -21.75 -2.48
C THR A 224 10.62 -22.44 -1.21
N GLY A 225 10.39 -21.80 -0.07
CA GLY A 225 10.65 -22.38 1.25
C GLY A 225 9.65 -21.88 2.27
N TYR A 226 9.38 -22.66 3.30
CA TYR A 226 8.54 -22.28 4.43
C TYR A 226 9.19 -22.72 5.75
N VAL A 227 8.77 -22.11 6.85
CA VAL A 227 9.23 -22.48 8.18
C VAL A 227 8.73 -23.88 8.54
N GLY A 228 9.65 -24.80 8.81
CA GLY A 228 9.28 -26.17 9.13
C GLY A 228 10.44 -26.99 9.64
N SER A 229 10.13 -28.12 10.28
CA SER A 229 11.15 -29.06 10.76
C SER A 229 11.92 -29.66 9.57
N PRO A 230 13.22 -29.97 9.75
CA PRO A 230 13.97 -30.71 8.77
C PRO A 230 13.27 -32.02 8.37
N ARG A 231 13.48 -32.45 7.14
CA ARG A 231 12.85 -33.66 6.60
C ARG A 231 13.11 -34.88 7.48
N GLY A 232 12.03 -35.56 7.88
CA GLY A 232 12.09 -36.78 8.71
C GLY A 232 12.09 -36.50 10.22
N LEU A 233 12.12 -35.22 10.62
CA LEU A 233 11.95 -34.86 12.03
C LEU A 233 10.50 -34.45 12.33
N PRO A 234 10.03 -34.64 13.58
CA PRO A 234 8.66 -34.27 13.96
C PRO A 234 8.42 -32.77 13.86
N HIS A 235 7.22 -32.37 13.49
CA HIS A 235 6.82 -30.98 13.35
C HIS A 235 6.37 -30.36 14.68
N CYS A 236 6.47 -29.02 14.80
CA CYS A 236 5.98 -28.32 16.00
C CYS A 236 4.48 -28.51 16.22
N ASP A 237 3.71 -28.59 15.13
CA ASP A 237 2.25 -28.81 15.21
C ASP A 237 1.90 -30.18 15.81
N ASP A 238 2.79 -31.17 15.71
CA ASP A 238 2.57 -32.55 16.22
C ASP A 238 3.09 -32.74 17.65
N VAL A 239 4.27 -32.16 17.97
CA VAL A 239 5.00 -32.46 19.22
C VAL A 239 5.36 -31.23 20.05
N GLY A 240 4.84 -30.06 19.69
CA GLY A 240 5.14 -28.79 20.35
C GLY A 240 6.47 -28.18 19.97
N HIS A 241 6.74 -27.00 20.53
CA HIS A 241 7.98 -26.25 20.25
C HIS A 241 9.17 -26.79 21.05
N LEU A 242 10.34 -26.66 20.45
CA LEU A 242 11.63 -26.85 21.16
C LEU A 242 12.25 -25.48 21.37
N PHE A 243 12.08 -24.90 22.55
CA PHE A 243 12.56 -23.57 22.86
C PHE A 243 14.04 -23.58 23.29
N ARG A 244 14.76 -22.55 22.82
CA ARG A 244 16.07 -22.18 23.34
C ARG A 244 16.03 -20.73 23.79
N LYS A 245 16.49 -20.45 25.00
CA LYS A 245 16.66 -19.11 25.55
C LYS A 245 18.05 -18.59 25.17
N THR A 246 18.13 -17.32 24.80
CA THR A 246 19.36 -16.60 24.57
C THR A 246 19.40 -15.41 25.52
N ILE A 247 20.48 -15.26 26.28
CA ILE A 247 20.74 -14.13 27.15
C ILE A 247 21.62 -13.15 26.37
N HIS A 248 21.16 -11.92 26.19
CA HIS A 248 21.88 -10.86 25.51
C HIS A 248 22.80 -10.09 26.46
N GLU A 249 23.74 -9.32 25.92
CA GLU A 249 24.71 -8.53 26.72
C GLU A 249 24.03 -7.49 27.60
N ASP A 250 22.87 -6.98 27.20
CA ASP A 250 22.04 -6.04 27.98
C ASP A 250 21.22 -6.74 29.10
N GLY A 251 21.41 -8.05 29.28
CA GLY A 251 20.69 -8.87 30.25
C GLY A 251 19.28 -9.26 29.82
N SER A 252 18.81 -8.83 28.66
CA SER A 252 17.53 -9.27 28.10
C SER A 252 17.55 -10.75 27.71
N VAL A 253 16.40 -11.41 27.78
CA VAL A 253 16.28 -12.84 27.44
C VAL A 253 15.27 -12.98 26.30
N THR A 254 15.70 -13.59 25.19
CA THR A 254 14.82 -13.97 24.10
C THR A 254 14.66 -15.48 24.02
N GLN A 255 13.53 -15.92 23.48
CA GLN A 255 13.20 -17.35 23.36
C GLN A 255 12.80 -17.66 21.93
N HIS A 256 13.51 -18.58 21.30
CA HIS A 256 13.28 -19.01 19.93
C HIS A 256 12.99 -20.51 19.84
N CYS A 257 12.11 -20.88 18.92
CA CYS A 257 11.92 -22.30 18.58
C CYS A 257 13.06 -22.73 17.66
N VAL A 258 13.86 -23.70 18.11
CA VAL A 258 15.01 -24.24 17.37
C VAL A 258 14.71 -25.59 16.68
N ARG A 259 13.45 -26.03 16.68
CA ARG A 259 13.03 -27.25 15.99
C ARG A 259 12.97 -27.05 14.47
N THR A 260 12.75 -25.82 14.01
CA THR A 260 12.47 -25.53 12.61
C THR A 260 13.62 -24.77 11.94
N VAL A 261 13.80 -24.98 10.65
CA VAL A 261 14.61 -24.13 9.78
C VAL A 261 13.75 -22.95 9.30
N HIS A 262 14.39 -21.82 9.05
CA HIS A 262 13.73 -20.65 8.51
C HIS A 262 13.34 -20.86 7.04
N ALA A 263 12.38 -20.08 6.55
CA ALA A 263 11.89 -20.20 5.19
C ALA A 263 13.00 -19.99 4.15
N GLU A 264 13.86 -19.00 4.38
CA GLU A 264 15.01 -18.68 3.53
C GLU A 264 16.01 -19.83 3.49
N GLN A 265 16.34 -20.38 4.66
CA GLN A 265 17.23 -21.56 4.78
C GLN A 265 16.65 -22.75 4.03
N ASN A 266 15.35 -23.00 4.20
CA ASN A 266 14.66 -24.08 3.51
C ASN A 266 14.72 -23.89 1.98
N ALA A 267 14.43 -22.67 1.48
CA ALA A 267 14.52 -22.34 0.06
C ALA A 267 15.93 -22.58 -0.50
N ILE A 268 16.97 -22.09 0.19
CA ILE A 268 18.37 -22.25 -0.22
C ILE A 268 18.76 -23.73 -0.22
N CYS A 269 18.38 -24.50 0.80
CA CYS A 269 18.61 -25.95 0.84
C CYS A 269 17.90 -26.71 -0.29
N GLN A 270 16.65 -26.30 -0.62
CA GLN A 270 15.92 -26.87 -1.77
C GLN A 270 16.65 -26.57 -3.11
N ALA A 271 17.15 -25.34 -3.29
CA ALA A 271 17.93 -24.98 -4.46
C ALA A 271 19.22 -25.81 -4.56
N ALA A 272 20.00 -25.88 -3.47
CA ALA A 272 21.23 -26.66 -3.41
C ALA A 272 20.97 -28.14 -3.76
N ARG A 273 19.92 -28.74 -3.18
CA ARG A 273 19.57 -30.13 -3.45
C ARG A 273 19.21 -30.40 -4.91
N ARG A 274 18.66 -29.41 -5.61
CA ARG A 274 18.21 -29.54 -7.00
C ARG A 274 19.21 -29.00 -8.01
N GLY A 275 20.35 -28.48 -7.58
CA GLY A 275 21.35 -27.87 -8.46
C GLY A 275 20.88 -26.56 -9.11
N ILE A 276 20.02 -25.79 -8.43
CA ILE A 276 19.51 -24.52 -8.92
C ILE A 276 20.43 -23.40 -8.45
N ALA A 277 21.03 -22.66 -9.39
CA ALA A 277 21.83 -21.48 -9.09
C ALA A 277 20.96 -20.31 -8.65
N LEU A 278 21.34 -19.67 -7.54
CA LEU A 278 20.62 -18.52 -6.97
C LEU A 278 21.31 -17.18 -7.26
N ASP A 279 22.49 -17.20 -7.86
CA ASP A 279 23.26 -16.01 -8.19
C ASP A 279 22.46 -15.00 -9.06
N GLY A 280 22.46 -13.72 -8.67
CA GLY A 280 21.73 -12.66 -9.35
C GLY A 280 20.20 -12.71 -9.18
N SER A 281 19.67 -13.50 -8.22
CA SER A 281 18.23 -13.61 -7.96
C SER A 281 17.73 -12.60 -6.93
N THR A 282 16.40 -12.49 -6.82
CA THR A 282 15.67 -11.73 -5.81
C THR A 282 14.98 -12.69 -4.84
N LEU A 283 15.07 -12.40 -3.55
CA LEU A 283 14.37 -13.13 -2.49
C LEU A 283 13.21 -12.32 -1.96
N TYR A 284 12.05 -12.93 -1.88
CA TYR A 284 10.83 -12.37 -1.29
C TYR A 284 10.48 -13.12 -0.02
N CYS A 285 10.26 -12.41 1.09
CA CYS A 285 9.92 -12.99 2.38
C CYS A 285 9.04 -12.03 3.21
N ARG A 286 8.49 -12.55 4.30
CA ARG A 286 7.57 -11.77 5.13
C ARG A 286 8.29 -10.69 5.96
N MET A 287 9.46 -11.00 6.49
CA MET A 287 10.20 -10.10 7.38
C MET A 287 11.68 -10.07 7.05
N THR A 288 12.37 -9.05 7.56
CA THR A 288 13.84 -8.97 7.48
C THR A 288 14.44 -10.34 7.86
N PRO A 289 15.26 -10.96 7.01
CA PRO A 289 15.95 -12.19 7.34
C PRO A 289 16.83 -12.02 8.60
N CYS A 290 16.91 -13.05 9.43
CA CYS A 290 17.83 -13.01 10.57
C CYS A 290 19.28 -13.07 10.09
N ARG A 291 20.22 -12.73 10.99
CA ARG A 291 21.66 -12.72 10.71
C ARG A 291 22.16 -13.98 9.98
N THR A 292 21.77 -15.16 10.44
CA THR A 292 22.17 -16.43 9.80
C THR A 292 21.64 -16.56 8.38
N CYS A 293 20.37 -16.20 8.14
CA CYS A 293 19.78 -16.19 6.81
C CYS A 293 20.47 -15.16 5.91
N ALA A 294 20.81 -13.98 6.43
CA ALA A 294 21.53 -12.95 5.69
C ALA A 294 22.88 -13.45 5.18
N MET A 295 23.69 -14.14 6.02
CA MET A 295 24.96 -14.73 5.59
C MET A 295 24.78 -15.74 4.45
N LEU A 296 23.75 -16.57 4.50
CA LEU A 296 23.45 -17.53 3.43
C LEU A 296 23.00 -16.83 2.15
N ILE A 297 22.15 -15.80 2.25
CA ILE A 297 21.67 -14.98 1.14
C ILE A 297 22.86 -14.34 0.41
N ILE A 298 23.79 -13.73 1.16
CA ILE A 298 25.00 -13.11 0.62
C ILE A 298 25.85 -14.16 -0.13
N ASN A 299 26.12 -15.29 0.51
CA ASN A 299 26.98 -16.33 -0.06
C ASN A 299 26.37 -17.04 -1.28
N CYS A 300 25.05 -17.00 -1.44
CA CYS A 300 24.36 -17.55 -2.62
C CYS A 300 24.31 -16.56 -3.80
N GLY A 301 24.84 -15.34 -3.65
CA GLY A 301 24.84 -14.32 -4.72
C GLY A 301 23.46 -13.69 -4.99
N ILE A 302 22.55 -13.72 -4.01
CA ILE A 302 21.27 -13.02 -4.12
C ILE A 302 21.55 -11.52 -4.04
N VAL A 303 20.99 -10.74 -4.98
CA VAL A 303 21.32 -9.31 -5.14
C VAL A 303 20.23 -8.38 -4.64
N ARG A 304 19.04 -8.90 -4.38
CA ARG A 304 17.87 -8.13 -3.95
C ARG A 304 17.02 -8.92 -2.96
N VAL A 305 16.57 -8.26 -1.89
CA VAL A 305 15.67 -8.83 -0.89
C VAL A 305 14.48 -7.90 -0.71
N VAL A 306 13.28 -8.44 -0.85
CA VAL A 306 12.03 -7.71 -0.67
C VAL A 306 11.26 -8.33 0.49
N CYS A 307 11.03 -7.54 1.53
CA CYS A 307 10.31 -7.94 2.73
C CYS A 307 8.95 -7.26 2.81
N GLU A 308 7.95 -7.97 3.33
CA GLU A 308 6.66 -7.34 3.62
C GLU A 308 6.82 -6.29 4.73
N ARG A 309 7.54 -6.63 5.81
CA ARG A 309 7.72 -5.78 7.01
C ARG A 309 9.12 -5.89 7.59
N ARG A 310 9.46 -4.93 8.46
CA ARG A 310 10.68 -4.97 9.26
C ARG A 310 10.55 -5.97 10.41
N TYR A 311 11.65 -6.63 10.74
CA TYR A 311 11.77 -7.41 11.97
C TYR A 311 12.45 -6.56 13.03
N HIS A 312 12.00 -6.62 14.29
CA HIS A 312 12.52 -5.77 15.38
C HIS A 312 14.02 -5.97 15.64
N ASP A 313 14.58 -7.13 15.29
CA ASP A 313 16.01 -7.47 15.45
C ASP A 313 16.70 -7.57 14.08
N GLY A 314 16.33 -6.69 13.14
CA GLY A 314 16.82 -6.71 11.75
C GLY A 314 18.01 -5.80 11.48
N ALA A 315 18.41 -4.94 12.41
CA ALA A 315 19.40 -3.89 12.18
C ALA A 315 20.76 -4.43 11.70
N GLU A 316 21.24 -5.54 12.26
CA GLU A 316 22.50 -6.17 11.85
C GLU A 316 22.44 -6.69 10.41
N THR A 317 21.31 -7.27 10.02
CA THR A 317 21.07 -7.74 8.65
C THR A 317 21.03 -6.58 7.66
N GLU A 318 20.37 -5.47 8.01
CA GLU A 318 20.32 -4.27 7.18
C GLU A 318 21.72 -3.70 6.93
N GLU A 319 22.57 -3.67 7.96
CA GLU A 319 23.97 -3.25 7.85
C GLU A 319 24.79 -4.21 6.96
N MET A 320 24.62 -5.53 7.12
CA MET A 320 25.29 -6.51 6.30
C MET A 320 24.91 -6.36 4.82
N PHE A 321 23.64 -6.24 4.50
CA PHE A 321 23.17 -6.07 3.12
C PHE A 321 23.66 -4.76 2.50
N ARG A 322 23.65 -3.66 3.26
CA ARG A 322 24.20 -2.38 2.82
C ARG A 322 25.67 -2.47 2.50
N THR A 323 26.45 -3.16 3.35
CA THR A 323 27.90 -3.30 3.19
C THR A 323 28.27 -4.05 1.91
N VAL A 324 27.50 -5.09 1.53
CA VAL A 324 27.77 -5.89 0.34
C VAL A 324 26.98 -5.45 -0.90
N GLY A 325 26.15 -4.40 -0.78
CA GLY A 325 25.40 -3.82 -1.91
C GLY A 325 24.15 -4.61 -2.30
N ILE A 326 23.57 -5.40 -1.38
CA ILE A 326 22.25 -6.04 -1.61
C ILE A 326 21.15 -4.99 -1.43
N GLU A 327 20.29 -4.86 -2.43
CA GLU A 327 19.11 -3.99 -2.36
C GLU A 327 18.07 -4.59 -1.41
N LEU A 328 17.76 -3.89 -0.30
CA LEU A 328 16.74 -4.29 0.67
C LEU A 328 15.54 -3.35 0.59
N ILE A 329 14.36 -3.90 0.29
CA ILE A 329 13.11 -3.16 0.14
C ILE A 329 12.08 -3.67 1.15
N TYR A 330 11.34 -2.74 1.74
CA TYR A 330 10.18 -3.02 2.59
C TYR A 330 8.91 -2.53 1.93
N LYS A 331 7.88 -3.39 1.88
CA LYS A 331 6.55 -3.00 1.40
C LYS A 331 5.86 -2.09 2.41
N TYR A 332 5.94 -2.43 3.69
CA TYR A 332 5.42 -1.63 4.79
C TYR A 332 6.54 -1.34 5.77
N ASP A 333 6.71 -0.07 6.13
CA ASP A 333 7.72 0.36 7.10
C ASP A 333 7.23 0.17 8.56
N GLU A 334 6.64 -0.99 8.82
CA GLU A 334 6.14 -1.40 10.12
C GLU A 334 7.08 -2.44 10.72
N VAL A 335 7.37 -2.29 12.02
CA VAL A 335 8.18 -3.26 12.76
C VAL A 335 7.27 -4.33 13.36
N GLN A 336 7.48 -5.59 12.97
CA GLN A 336 6.76 -6.73 13.51
C GLN A 336 7.54 -7.39 14.65
N GLN A 337 6.83 -7.67 15.74
CA GLN A 337 7.30 -8.49 16.86
C GLN A 337 6.44 -9.75 16.97
N TYR A 338 7.05 -10.85 17.40
CA TYR A 338 6.31 -12.07 17.72
C TYR A 338 5.88 -12.05 19.19
N GLU A 339 4.64 -12.47 19.48
CA GLU A 339 4.17 -12.66 20.82
C GLU A 339 5.04 -13.67 21.59
N GLY A 340 5.34 -13.39 22.86
CA GLY A 340 6.11 -14.26 23.74
C GLY A 340 7.58 -14.43 23.38
N GLN A 341 8.15 -13.53 22.58
CA GLN A 341 9.57 -13.56 22.21
C GLN A 341 10.49 -13.02 23.30
N ARG A 342 10.05 -12.02 24.06
CA ARG A 342 10.72 -11.53 25.28
C ARG A 342 10.20 -12.33 26.49
N CYS A 343 11.10 -12.88 27.29
CA CYS A 343 10.76 -13.47 28.57
C CYS A 343 10.97 -12.38 29.64
N ASP A 344 9.92 -11.97 30.33
CA ASP A 344 10.08 -11.16 31.53
C ASP A 344 10.86 -12.00 32.56
N ASN A 345 11.90 -11.41 33.12
CA ASN A 345 12.83 -12.06 34.08
C ASN A 345 12.17 -12.40 35.44
N THR A 346 10.84 -12.46 35.52
CA THR A 346 10.11 -12.64 36.76
C THR A 346 9.79 -14.09 37.14
N ASP A 347 10.12 -15.07 36.27
CA ASP A 347 9.91 -16.49 36.62
C ASP A 347 11.09 -17.39 36.15
N PRO A 348 12.06 -17.70 37.03
CA PRO A 348 13.21 -18.51 36.67
C PRO A 348 12.92 -20.02 36.51
N LEU A 349 11.67 -20.47 36.68
CA LEU A 349 11.30 -21.89 36.77
C LEU A 349 10.13 -22.35 35.88
N LYS A 350 9.72 -21.55 34.89
CA LYS A 350 8.74 -22.02 33.91
C LYS A 350 9.28 -22.15 32.52
#